data_99f88a38842834be55dc975c99872a41
#
_entry.id   99f88a38842834be55dc975c99872a41
#
_cell.length_a   1.000
_cell.length_b   1.000
_cell.length_c   1.000
_cell.angle_alpha   90.00
_cell.angle_beta   90.00
_cell.angle_gamma   90.00
#
_symmetry.space_group_name_H-M   'P 1'
#
loop_
_entity.id
_entity.type
_entity.pdbx_description
1 polymer ?
#
loop_
_entity_poly.entity_id
_entity_poly.type
_entity_poly.pdbx_seq_one_letter_code
_entity_poly.pdbx_strand_id
1 'polypeptide(L)'
;MKKKLLLLILMVLPLFISSCSDDDGKVDPMKWKTELKKSSDGYFHVSSEGGTFVLQCTNYSDFWITGITEQEAKGEEKKFTPAIDDQKHFTITSDWATATQNGNTLTVTILPTTANGNRFIKVSVQNGDAFDEFKFKLRGLKVGL
;
A
#
# COMPACT_ATOMS: atom_id res chain seq x y z
N MET A 1 -17.88 -12.22 56.43
CA MET A 1 -16.65 -12.76 55.82
C MET A 1 -16.84 -13.23 54.40
N LYS A 2 -17.90 -13.99 54.12
CA LYS A 2 -18.16 -14.45 52.74
C LYS A 2 -18.48 -13.31 51.74
N LYS A 3 -19.07 -12.20 52.19
CA LYS A 3 -19.38 -11.04 51.36
C LYS A 3 -18.15 -10.23 50.94
N LYS A 4 -17.12 -10.23 51.77
CA LYS A 4 -15.87 -9.52 51.43
C LYS A 4 -15.01 -10.26 50.39
N LEU A 5 -15.07 -11.59 50.45
CA LEU A 5 -14.37 -12.41 49.46
C LEU A 5 -15.00 -12.33 48.07
N LEU A 6 -16.32 -12.28 48.02
CA LEU A 6 -17.07 -12.16 46.77
C LEU A 6 -16.83 -10.79 46.11
N LEU A 7 -16.70 -9.72 46.90
CA LEU A 7 -16.43 -8.39 46.43
C LEU A 7 -15.01 -8.28 45.83
N LEU A 8 -14.06 -9.01 46.40
CA LEU A 8 -12.69 -9.02 45.90
C LEU A 8 -12.58 -9.74 44.57
N ILE A 9 -13.33 -10.80 44.38
CA ILE A 9 -13.36 -11.55 43.11
C ILE A 9 -14.02 -10.72 42.02
N LEU A 10 -15.04 -9.96 42.35
CA LEU A 10 -15.74 -9.08 41.40
C LEU A 10 -14.89 -7.89 40.96
N MET A 11 -13.97 -7.40 41.83
CA MET A 11 -13.06 -6.30 41.48
C MET A 11 -11.91 -6.74 40.58
N VAL A 12 -11.52 -8.01 40.64
CA VAL A 12 -10.41 -8.52 39.83
C VAL A 12 -10.85 -8.87 38.41
N LEU A 13 -12.11 -9.28 38.24
CA LEU A 13 -12.66 -9.66 36.93
C LEU A 13 -12.64 -8.54 35.88
N PRO A 14 -12.99 -7.28 36.21
CA PRO A 14 -12.91 -6.18 35.21
C PRO A 14 -11.49 -5.85 34.79
N LEU A 15 -10.51 -6.07 35.64
CA LEU A 15 -9.10 -5.81 35.33
C LEU A 15 -8.53 -6.79 34.29
N PHE A 16 -8.98 -8.05 34.32
CA PHE A 16 -8.58 -9.02 33.30
C PHE A 16 -9.18 -8.75 31.94
N ILE A 17 -10.41 -8.25 31.90
CA ILE A 17 -11.10 -7.92 30.64
C ILE A 17 -10.48 -6.69 30.00
N SER A 18 -10.07 -5.68 30.77
CA SER A 18 -9.45 -4.47 30.24
C SER A 18 -8.01 -4.68 29.74
N SER A 19 -7.27 -5.63 30.33
CA SER A 19 -5.91 -5.91 29.87
C SER A 19 -5.86 -6.75 28.59
N CYS A 20 -6.92 -7.49 28.27
CA CYS A 20 -7.00 -8.25 27.04
C CYS A 20 -7.44 -7.42 25.83
N SER A 21 -7.97 -6.21 26.01
CA SER A 21 -8.51 -5.40 24.91
C SER A 21 -7.55 -4.36 24.37
N ASP A 22 -6.43 -4.05 25.06
CA ASP A 22 -5.60 -2.91 24.69
C ASP A 22 -4.36 -3.25 23.86
N ASP A 23 -3.92 -4.51 23.82
CA ASP A 23 -2.62 -4.84 23.25
C ASP A 23 -2.65 -5.67 21.98
N ASP A 24 -3.81 -6.13 21.55
CA ASP A 24 -3.83 -7.10 20.48
C ASP A 24 -4.06 -6.48 19.10
N GLY A 25 -3.00 -6.51 18.30
CA GLY A 25 -3.12 -6.49 16.87
C GLY A 25 -3.34 -5.14 16.23
N LYS A 26 -3.11 -4.05 16.95
CA LYS A 26 -3.09 -2.73 16.30
C LYS A 26 -1.76 -2.53 15.61
N VAL A 27 -1.77 -2.78 14.32
CA VAL A 27 -0.65 -2.43 13.45
C VAL A 27 -0.77 -0.95 13.10
N ASP A 28 0.30 -0.20 13.29
CA ASP A 28 0.33 1.18 12.84
C ASP A 28 0.27 1.22 11.31
N PRO A 29 -0.69 1.96 10.72
CA PRO A 29 -0.73 2.12 9.27
C PRO A 29 0.56 2.76 8.77
N MET A 30 1.00 2.38 7.58
CA MET A 30 2.13 3.02 6.92
C MET A 30 1.79 4.47 6.60
N LYS A 31 2.71 5.38 6.93
CA LYS A 31 2.55 6.81 6.66
C LYS A 31 3.56 7.24 5.61
N TRP A 32 3.13 8.06 4.68
CA TRP A 32 3.92 8.39 3.51
C TRP A 32 4.04 9.89 3.31
N LYS A 33 5.22 10.29 2.89
CA LYS A 33 5.52 11.63 2.43
C LYS A 33 5.78 11.56 0.93
N THR A 34 5.05 12.36 0.16
CA THR A 34 5.19 12.44 -1.29
C THR A 34 4.66 13.78 -1.80
N GLU A 35 5.18 14.21 -2.92
CA GLU A 35 4.65 15.38 -3.63
C GLU A 35 3.39 15.05 -4.45
N LEU A 36 3.10 13.77 -4.62
CA LEU A 36 1.89 13.32 -5.30
C LEU A 36 0.64 13.71 -4.54
N LYS A 37 -0.37 14.15 -5.26
CA LYS A 37 -1.69 14.46 -4.70
C LYS A 37 -2.71 13.47 -5.21
N LYS A 38 -3.34 12.80 -4.28
CA LYS A 38 -4.42 11.88 -4.60
C LYS A 38 -5.67 12.67 -4.98
N SER A 39 -6.26 12.31 -6.13
CA SER A 39 -7.51 12.91 -6.59
C SER A 39 -8.70 12.34 -5.84
N SER A 40 -9.88 12.95 -6.02
CA SER A 40 -11.12 12.54 -5.35
C SER A 40 -11.53 11.09 -5.68
N ASP A 41 -11.09 10.56 -6.82
CA ASP A 41 -11.32 9.16 -7.21
C ASP A 41 -10.38 8.15 -6.54
N GLY A 42 -9.45 8.61 -5.71
CA GLY A 42 -8.50 7.75 -5.00
C GLY A 42 -7.24 7.42 -5.77
N TYR A 43 -7.07 7.97 -6.96
CA TYR A 43 -5.91 7.74 -7.82
C TYR A 43 -4.97 8.92 -7.85
N PHE A 44 -3.68 8.63 -8.05
CA PHE A 44 -2.71 9.62 -8.52
C PHE A 44 -2.82 9.70 -10.04
N HIS A 45 -3.17 10.87 -10.54
CA HIS A 45 -3.34 11.08 -11.98
C HIS A 45 -1.98 11.37 -12.64
N VAL A 46 -1.67 10.63 -13.67
CA VAL A 46 -0.41 10.71 -14.41
C VAL A 46 -0.73 11.01 -15.87
N SER A 47 0.03 11.92 -16.48
CA SER A 47 -0.13 12.23 -17.91
C SER A 47 0.29 11.04 -18.78
N SER A 48 -0.09 11.06 -20.06
CA SER A 48 0.28 10.01 -21.01
C SER A 48 1.79 9.84 -21.20
N GLU A 49 2.58 10.82 -20.79
CA GLU A 49 4.04 10.77 -20.85
C GLU A 49 4.67 9.90 -19.76
N GLY A 50 3.86 9.46 -18.77
CA GLY A 50 4.37 8.74 -17.63
C GLY A 50 5.17 9.59 -16.67
N GLY A 51 6.12 9.00 -15.99
CA GLY A 51 7.01 9.73 -15.10
C GLY A 51 7.58 8.86 -13.99
N THR A 52 8.40 9.47 -13.16
CA THR A 52 9.00 8.85 -11.99
C THR A 52 8.50 9.54 -10.72
N PHE A 53 8.00 8.76 -9.79
CA PHE A 53 7.35 9.23 -8.57
C PHE A 53 8.01 8.62 -7.35
N VAL A 54 8.23 9.44 -6.33
CA VAL A 54 8.92 9.02 -5.10
C VAL A 54 7.97 9.16 -3.92
N LEU A 55 7.88 8.10 -3.11
CA LEU A 55 7.09 8.04 -1.90
C LEU A 55 7.99 7.54 -0.77
N GLN A 56 8.07 8.30 0.32
CA GLN A 56 8.89 7.96 1.46
C GLN A 56 8.01 7.54 2.64
N CYS A 57 8.24 6.34 3.16
CA CYS A 57 7.57 5.90 4.39
C CYS A 57 8.21 6.59 5.59
N THR A 58 7.40 7.20 6.43
CA THR A 58 7.90 8.02 7.55
C THR A 58 7.96 7.28 8.87
N ASN A 59 7.24 6.17 9.01
CA ASN A 59 7.14 5.42 10.28
C ASN A 59 7.68 3.99 10.21
N TYR A 60 8.15 3.55 9.05
CA TYR A 60 8.88 2.28 8.88
C TYR A 60 10.18 2.55 8.16
N SER A 61 11.26 1.91 8.59
CA SER A 61 12.59 2.09 8.00
C SER A 61 12.79 1.33 6.70
N ASP A 62 11.97 0.31 6.48
CA ASP A 62 11.97 -0.51 5.27
C ASP A 62 10.59 -1.11 5.02
N PHE A 63 10.43 -1.73 3.89
CA PHE A 63 9.25 -2.47 3.47
C PHE A 63 9.63 -3.33 2.25
N TRP A 64 8.72 -4.16 1.80
CA TRP A 64 8.90 -4.86 0.53
C TRP A 64 7.70 -4.63 -0.39
N ILE A 65 7.95 -4.74 -1.69
CA ILE A 65 6.93 -4.61 -2.71
C ILE A 65 6.31 -5.98 -2.93
N THR A 66 4.99 -6.10 -2.77
CA THR A 66 4.30 -7.38 -2.90
C THR A 66 3.78 -7.61 -4.32
N GLY A 67 3.61 -6.56 -5.11
CA GLY A 67 3.19 -6.71 -6.48
C GLY A 67 2.86 -5.42 -7.18
N ILE A 68 2.75 -5.52 -8.49
CA ILE A 68 2.17 -4.50 -9.36
C ILE A 68 0.97 -5.12 -10.06
N THR A 69 -0.14 -4.40 -10.08
CA THR A 69 -1.34 -4.79 -10.80
C THR A 69 -1.62 -3.76 -11.88
N GLU A 70 -1.87 -4.23 -13.09
CA GLU A 70 -2.16 -3.39 -14.25
C GLU A 70 -3.51 -3.73 -14.85
N GLN A 71 -4.23 -2.72 -15.32
CA GLN A 71 -5.53 -2.90 -15.94
C GLN A 71 -5.78 -1.80 -16.97
N GLU A 72 -6.19 -2.17 -18.17
CA GLU A 72 -6.77 -1.22 -19.11
C GLU A 72 -8.21 -0.90 -18.76
N ALA A 73 -8.73 0.23 -19.23
CA ALA A 73 -10.06 0.73 -18.84
C ALA A 73 -11.19 -0.30 -19.05
N LYS A 74 -11.06 -1.19 -20.02
CA LYS A 74 -12.05 -2.25 -20.33
C LYS A 74 -11.43 -3.64 -20.37
N GLY A 75 -10.23 -3.78 -19.82
CA GLY A 75 -9.48 -5.02 -19.87
C GLY A 75 -9.50 -5.78 -18.55
N GLU A 76 -8.91 -6.95 -18.60
CA GLU A 76 -8.69 -7.78 -17.41
C GLU A 76 -7.50 -7.26 -16.60
N GLU A 77 -7.53 -7.53 -15.33
CA GLU A 77 -6.45 -7.20 -14.39
C GLU A 77 -5.29 -8.18 -14.58
N LYS A 78 -4.08 -7.65 -14.72
CA LYS A 78 -2.85 -8.43 -14.83
C LYS A 78 -1.96 -8.15 -13.62
N LYS A 79 -1.56 -9.21 -12.93
CA LYS A 79 -0.79 -9.10 -11.70
C LYS A 79 0.64 -9.59 -11.89
N PHE A 80 1.60 -8.79 -11.43
CA PHE A 80 3.03 -9.10 -11.42
C PHE A 80 3.46 -9.25 -9.97
N THR A 81 4.03 -10.40 -9.65
CA THR A 81 4.51 -10.70 -8.30
C THR A 81 6.00 -10.99 -8.34
N PRO A 82 6.72 -10.75 -7.23
CA PRO A 82 8.14 -11.11 -7.16
C PRO A 82 8.33 -12.62 -7.23
N ALA A 83 9.52 -13.04 -7.60
CA ALA A 83 9.89 -14.45 -7.58
C ALA A 83 9.89 -14.99 -6.14
N ILE A 84 9.47 -16.23 -5.97
CA ILE A 84 9.23 -16.85 -4.65
C ILE A 84 10.52 -16.98 -3.83
N ASP A 85 11.66 -17.10 -4.50
CA ASP A 85 12.97 -17.26 -3.88
C ASP A 85 13.63 -15.94 -3.42
N ASP A 86 13.09 -14.82 -3.81
CA ASP A 86 13.59 -13.52 -3.40
C ASP A 86 13.10 -13.18 -2.00
N GLN A 87 14.01 -13.14 -1.06
CA GLN A 87 13.68 -12.78 0.33
C GLN A 87 13.47 -11.28 0.53
N LYS A 88 14.00 -10.47 -0.37
CA LYS A 88 13.82 -9.02 -0.37
C LYS A 88 13.53 -8.54 -1.77
N HIS A 89 12.33 -8.10 -1.99
CA HIS A 89 11.86 -7.68 -3.29
C HIS A 89 12.10 -6.18 -3.45
N PHE A 90 13.29 -5.84 -3.88
CA PHE A 90 13.71 -4.45 -4.07
C PHE A 90 13.14 -3.84 -5.35
N THR A 91 12.93 -4.65 -6.37
CA THR A 91 12.46 -4.16 -7.66
C THR A 91 11.48 -5.16 -8.29
N ILE A 92 10.34 -4.66 -8.75
CA ILE A 92 9.38 -5.41 -9.56
C ILE A 92 9.15 -4.61 -10.83
N THR A 93 9.20 -5.28 -11.98
CA THR A 93 8.91 -4.68 -13.28
C THR A 93 7.67 -5.34 -13.87
N SER A 94 6.74 -4.52 -14.31
CA SER A 94 5.55 -4.93 -15.06
C SER A 94 5.67 -4.46 -16.51
N ASP A 95 4.61 -4.61 -17.29
CA ASP A 95 4.62 -4.14 -18.69
C ASP A 95 4.72 -2.60 -18.78
N TRP A 96 4.13 -1.87 -17.82
CA TRP A 96 4.01 -0.41 -17.88
C TRP A 96 4.76 0.32 -16.78
N ALA A 97 5.29 -0.38 -15.81
CA ALA A 97 5.89 0.29 -14.65
C ALA A 97 7.02 -0.53 -14.04
N THR A 98 7.88 0.17 -13.32
CA THR A 98 8.88 -0.43 -12.43
C THR A 98 8.74 0.20 -11.06
N ALA A 99 8.69 -0.62 -10.03
CA ALA A 99 8.67 -0.17 -8.66
C ALA A 99 9.93 -0.65 -7.96
N THR A 100 10.66 0.26 -7.33
CA THR A 100 11.92 -0.02 -6.64
C THR A 100 11.81 0.48 -5.20
N GLN A 101 12.22 -0.38 -4.26
CA GLN A 101 12.32 -0.03 -2.86
C GLN A 101 13.80 0.13 -2.49
N ASN A 102 14.10 1.22 -1.79
CA ASN A 102 15.41 1.47 -1.21
C ASN A 102 15.23 2.03 0.20
N GLY A 103 15.50 1.21 1.22
CA GLY A 103 15.22 1.58 2.59
C GLY A 103 13.72 1.89 2.79
N ASN A 104 13.42 3.10 3.21
CA ASN A 104 12.04 3.58 3.39
C ASN A 104 11.46 4.29 2.17
N THR A 105 12.13 4.24 1.02
CA THR A 105 11.73 4.97 -0.19
C THR A 105 11.25 4.03 -1.27
N LEU A 106 10.05 4.31 -1.79
CA LEU A 106 9.48 3.66 -2.96
C LEU A 106 9.60 4.60 -4.14
N THR A 107 10.21 4.12 -5.23
CA THR A 107 10.27 4.83 -6.51
C THR A 107 9.46 4.07 -7.53
N VAL A 108 8.47 4.71 -8.12
CA VAL A 108 7.63 4.14 -9.17
C VAL A 108 7.88 4.89 -10.46
N THR A 109 8.35 4.18 -11.47
CA THR A 109 8.54 4.71 -12.82
C THR A 109 7.47 4.14 -13.72
N ILE A 110 6.67 5.01 -14.32
CA ILE A 110 5.58 4.64 -15.23
C ILE A 110 6.00 5.03 -16.64
N LEU A 111 5.93 4.08 -17.55
CA LEU A 111 6.28 4.29 -18.95
C LEU A 111 5.20 5.14 -19.65
N PRO A 112 5.56 5.91 -20.68
CA PRO A 112 4.57 6.64 -21.48
C PRO A 112 3.63 5.67 -22.20
N THR A 113 2.45 6.15 -22.53
CA THR A 113 1.47 5.39 -23.30
C THR A 113 1.07 6.10 -24.58
N THR A 114 0.85 5.33 -25.63
CA THR A 114 0.19 5.78 -26.87
C THR A 114 -1.23 5.24 -26.99
N ALA A 115 -1.70 4.51 -25.98
CA ALA A 115 -3.04 3.96 -25.95
C ALA A 115 -4.09 5.06 -25.87
N ASN A 116 -5.27 4.79 -26.43
CA ASN A 116 -6.38 5.74 -26.42
C ASN A 116 -7.09 5.80 -25.07
N GLY A 117 -7.19 4.68 -24.38
CA GLY A 117 -7.84 4.59 -23.08
C GLY A 117 -6.89 4.76 -21.90
N ASN A 118 -7.44 4.98 -20.73
CA ASN A 118 -6.67 5.07 -19.49
C ASN A 118 -6.11 3.71 -19.09
N ARG A 119 -4.96 3.75 -18.41
CA ARG A 119 -4.35 2.60 -17.78
C ARG A 119 -4.32 2.79 -16.26
N PHE A 120 -4.58 1.73 -15.56
CA PHE A 120 -4.59 1.72 -14.09
C PHE A 120 -3.45 0.84 -13.60
N ILE A 121 -2.63 1.39 -12.72
CA ILE A 121 -1.46 0.72 -12.15
C ILE A 121 -1.56 0.82 -10.64
N LYS A 122 -1.45 -0.32 -9.97
CA LYS A 122 -1.48 -0.38 -8.51
C LYS A 122 -0.20 -1.02 -8.02
N VAL A 123 0.52 -0.34 -7.15
CA VAL A 123 1.72 -0.87 -6.48
C VAL A 123 1.36 -1.19 -5.04
N SER A 124 1.59 -2.43 -4.64
CA SER A 124 1.29 -2.92 -3.29
C SER A 124 2.57 -3.14 -2.51
N VAL A 125 2.58 -2.69 -1.27
CA VAL A 125 3.73 -2.78 -0.35
C VAL A 125 3.31 -3.34 0.99
N GLN A 126 4.26 -3.86 1.75
CA GLN A 126 4.01 -4.49 3.05
C GLN A 126 5.22 -4.34 3.96
N ASN A 127 4.95 -4.16 5.25
CA ASN A 127 5.92 -4.36 6.32
C ASN A 127 5.21 -5.12 7.45
N GLY A 128 5.59 -6.38 7.68
CA GLY A 128 4.89 -7.23 8.65
C GLY A 128 3.40 -7.31 8.34
N ASP A 129 2.56 -6.90 9.27
CA ASP A 129 1.11 -6.87 9.11
C ASP A 129 0.58 -5.55 8.56
N ALA A 130 1.44 -4.58 8.30
CA ALA A 130 1.07 -3.31 7.69
C ALA A 130 1.13 -3.43 6.16
N PHE A 131 0.05 -3.03 5.50
CA PHE A 131 -0.09 -3.06 4.04
C PHE A 131 -0.47 -1.68 3.53
N ASP A 132 -0.02 -1.35 2.33
CA ASP A 132 -0.49 -0.15 1.64
C ASP A 132 -0.48 -0.36 0.12
N GLU A 133 -1.24 0.47 -0.57
CA GLU A 133 -1.39 0.41 -2.01
C GLU A 133 -1.38 1.81 -2.60
N PHE A 134 -0.68 1.95 -3.73
CA PHE A 134 -0.62 3.20 -4.48
C PHE A 134 -1.24 2.99 -5.85
N LYS A 135 -2.30 3.73 -6.13
CA LYS A 135 -3.09 3.61 -7.35
C LYS A 135 -2.81 4.77 -8.28
N PHE A 136 -2.33 4.47 -9.46
CA PHE A 136 -2.00 5.44 -10.50
C PHE A 136 -2.97 5.27 -11.68
N LYS A 137 -3.45 6.39 -12.20
CA LYS A 137 -4.28 6.44 -13.41
C LYS A 137 -3.50 7.18 -14.48
N LEU A 138 -2.99 6.43 -15.45
CA LEU A 138 -2.26 6.95 -16.59
C LEU A 138 -3.26 7.34 -17.66
N ARG A 139 -3.28 8.61 -17.99
CA ARG A 139 -4.23 9.15 -18.97
C ARG A 139 -3.89 8.70 -20.38
N GLY A 140 -4.89 8.16 -21.08
CA GLY A 140 -4.76 7.83 -22.50
C GLY A 140 -4.75 9.07 -23.39
N LEU A 141 -4.26 8.91 -24.62
CA LEU A 141 -4.10 10.04 -25.55
C LEU A 141 -5.41 10.69 -25.96
N LYS A 142 -6.48 9.91 -26.10
CA LYS A 142 -7.79 10.40 -26.60
C LYS A 142 -8.83 10.63 -25.53
N VAL A 143 -8.51 10.37 -24.28
CA VAL A 143 -9.45 10.57 -23.17
C VAL A 143 -9.46 12.03 -22.78
N GLY A 144 -10.64 12.66 -22.76
CA GLY A 144 -10.82 14.04 -22.38
C GLY A 144 -10.56 15.07 -23.49
N LEU A 145 -10.58 14.62 -24.70
CA LEU A 145 -10.64 15.52 -25.84
C LEU A 145 -12.04 16.07 -26.08
#